data_ed751d1f554b5933f5ed7e28a9b9436e
#
_entry.id   ed751d1f554b5933f5ed7e28a9b9436e
#
_cell.length_a   1.000
_cell.length_b   1.000
_cell.length_c   1.000
_cell.angle_alpha   90.00
_cell.angle_beta   90.00
_cell.angle_gamma   90.00
#
_symmetry.space_group_name_H-M   'P 1'
#
loop_
_entity.id
_entity.type
_entity.pdbx_description
1 polymer ?
#
loop_
_entity_poly.entity_id
_entity_poly.type
_entity_poly.pdbx_seq_one_letter_code
_entity_poly.pdbx_strand_id
1 'polypeptide(L)'
;MKRMLLTVLLVSLCAMGSTAAKKVYRRQIVKEFSVGARPELALSNCFGEIRIVEGADRKITVRVELRGEGKTEEEARRYAEAVNVDLSLSGNRVEGRTTFQKIICNNCGRAADFTVTVPRDVVLSLANQFGNIYINRATQPLTVTVKYGDLYLKEASTALVNVSFGKASIDRCAMLNLNSQYSGITLGTVGQLTGKTKFDGTYRIESVGRCTLTAGYTQIRIDRLSESCVVDKLRFSGLRIGEVARGFSEISVKASYSEVHLGLTPGHAFRADLSASYGQIHTGDLNIRAADTRSGRTNQLSGTAGASESPRARVSVTSSFGDIYLK
;
A
#
# COMPACT_ATOMS: atom_id res chain seq x y z
N MET A 1 -47.85 69.45 -11.46
CA MET A 1 -47.95 68.28 -10.60
C MET A 1 -46.71 67.40 -10.84
N LYS A 2 -45.68 67.51 -9.97
CA LYS A 2 -44.44 66.73 -10.04
C LYS A 2 -44.62 65.44 -9.22
N ARG A 3 -44.52 64.28 -9.86
CA ARG A 3 -44.50 62.98 -9.18
C ARG A 3 -43.07 62.69 -8.77
N MET A 4 -42.84 62.65 -7.47
CA MET A 4 -41.59 62.18 -6.82
C MET A 4 -41.59 60.65 -6.80
N LEU A 5 -40.61 60.02 -7.50
CA LEU A 5 -40.35 58.60 -7.40
C LEU A 5 -39.48 58.38 -6.15
N LEU A 6 -40.00 57.61 -5.18
CA LEU A 6 -39.27 57.17 -4.00
C LEU A 6 -38.60 55.82 -4.33
N THR A 7 -37.28 55.81 -4.54
CA THR A 7 -36.53 54.57 -4.72
C THR A 7 -36.11 54.05 -3.36
N VAL A 8 -36.72 52.93 -2.95
CA VAL A 8 -36.32 52.23 -1.74
C VAL A 8 -35.14 51.31 -2.11
N LEU A 9 -33.95 51.64 -1.61
CA LEU A 9 -32.75 50.84 -1.70
C LEU A 9 -32.78 49.78 -0.61
N LEU A 10 -33.10 48.51 -0.97
CA LEU A 10 -33.06 47.38 -0.05
C LEU A 10 -31.60 46.95 0.06
N VAL A 11 -30.87 47.34 1.12
CA VAL A 11 -29.57 46.81 1.48
C VAL A 11 -29.75 45.45 2.14
N SER A 12 -29.57 44.41 1.35
CA SER A 12 -29.45 43.01 1.85
C SER A 12 -28.12 42.85 2.58
N LEU A 13 -28.13 42.91 3.89
CA LEU A 13 -26.98 42.57 4.74
C LEU A 13 -26.81 41.06 4.77
N CYS A 14 -26.05 40.47 3.82
CA CYS A 14 -25.58 39.10 3.93
C CYS A 14 -24.59 39.03 5.11
N ALA A 15 -25.08 38.53 6.24
CA ALA A 15 -24.22 38.11 7.34
C ALA A 15 -23.39 36.89 6.86
N MET A 16 -22.24 37.16 6.28
CA MET A 16 -21.21 36.14 6.09
C MET A 16 -20.73 35.75 7.48
N GLY A 17 -21.19 34.59 7.96
CA GLY A 17 -20.61 33.93 9.12
C GLY A 17 -19.16 33.65 8.87
N SER A 18 -18.24 34.50 9.29
CA SER A 18 -16.83 34.24 9.29
C SER A 18 -16.56 33.13 10.29
N THR A 19 -16.34 31.90 9.80
CA THR A 19 -15.68 30.88 10.61
C THR A 19 -14.30 31.44 10.97
N ALA A 20 -14.13 31.85 12.23
CA ALA A 20 -12.86 32.39 12.71
C ALA A 20 -11.76 31.37 12.41
N ALA A 21 -10.77 31.78 11.62
CA ALA A 21 -9.65 30.91 11.26
C ALA A 21 -8.96 30.42 12.54
N LYS A 22 -8.74 29.10 12.64
CA LYS A 22 -8.04 28.52 13.78
C LYS A 22 -6.65 29.14 13.92
N LYS A 23 -6.25 29.44 15.13
CA LYS A 23 -4.88 29.84 15.44
C LYS A 23 -4.00 28.60 15.49
N VAL A 24 -2.79 28.70 14.97
CA VAL A 24 -1.81 27.60 14.89
C VAL A 24 -0.56 28.01 15.65
N TYR A 25 -0.17 27.22 16.60
CA TYR A 25 1.12 27.35 17.29
C TYR A 25 2.04 26.18 16.91
N ARG A 26 3.32 26.48 16.64
CA ARG A 26 4.36 25.49 16.30
C ARG A 26 5.53 25.58 17.24
N ARG A 27 6.04 24.42 17.63
CA ARG A 27 7.28 24.25 18.40
C ARG A 27 8.15 23.23 17.74
N GLN A 28 9.44 23.50 17.61
CA GLN A 28 10.41 22.59 17.01
C GLN A 28 11.30 21.96 18.08
N ILE A 29 11.58 20.66 17.91
CA ILE A 29 12.57 19.88 18.66
C ILE A 29 13.57 19.38 17.62
N VAL A 30 14.86 19.58 17.86
CA VAL A 30 15.94 19.01 17.03
C VAL A 30 16.88 18.23 17.94
N LYS A 31 17.17 16.98 17.59
CA LYS A 31 18.10 16.13 18.32
C LYS A 31 18.98 15.36 17.35
N GLU A 32 20.26 15.35 17.61
CA GLU A 32 21.27 14.62 16.83
C GLU A 32 21.83 13.47 17.64
N PHE A 33 22.01 12.33 16.98
CA PHE A 33 22.58 11.12 17.56
C PHE A 33 23.74 10.66 16.68
N SER A 34 24.94 10.59 17.24
CA SER A 34 26.08 9.96 16.58
C SER A 34 25.91 8.45 16.62
N VAL A 35 26.03 7.78 15.48
CA VAL A 35 25.77 6.35 15.34
C VAL A 35 26.91 5.65 14.62
N GLY A 36 27.06 4.35 14.88
CA GLY A 36 28.03 3.49 14.21
C GLY A 36 27.55 2.98 12.86
N ALA A 37 28.15 1.89 12.39
CA ALA A 37 27.75 1.19 11.19
C ALA A 37 26.42 0.45 11.42
N ARG A 38 25.55 0.44 10.39
CA ARG A 38 24.23 -0.22 10.41
C ARG A 38 23.39 0.17 11.64
N PRO A 39 23.14 1.46 11.85
CA PRO A 39 22.31 1.90 12.96
C PRO A 39 20.85 1.49 12.75
N GLU A 40 20.11 1.52 13.84
CA GLU A 40 18.68 1.28 13.82
C GLU A 40 17.91 2.57 14.17
N LEU A 41 16.82 2.83 13.47
CA LEU A 41 15.86 3.87 13.82
C LEU A 41 14.49 3.25 14.00
N ALA A 42 13.91 3.39 15.20
CA ALA A 42 12.55 2.99 15.52
C ALA A 42 11.72 4.22 15.88
N LEU A 43 10.68 4.51 15.10
CA LEU A 43 9.76 5.61 15.36
C LEU A 43 8.33 5.11 15.48
N SER A 44 7.63 5.59 16.52
CA SER A 44 6.19 5.38 16.71
C SER A 44 5.51 6.72 16.90
N ASN A 45 4.72 7.13 15.91
CA ASN A 45 4.00 8.39 15.90
C ASN A 45 2.48 8.18 15.82
N CYS A 46 1.76 9.16 16.34
CA CYS A 46 0.32 9.31 16.19
C CYS A 46 0.01 10.77 15.88
N PHE A 47 -0.81 11.01 14.87
CA PHE A 47 -1.16 12.34 14.36
C PHE A 47 0.05 13.15 13.86
N GLY A 48 0.25 13.16 12.57
CA GLY A 48 1.33 13.86 11.87
C GLY A 48 2.08 12.95 10.91
N GLU A 49 3.09 13.47 10.26
CA GLU A 49 3.83 12.78 9.22
C GLU A 49 5.18 12.24 9.73
N ILE A 50 5.69 11.20 9.06
CA ILE A 50 7.08 10.75 9.20
C ILE A 50 7.73 10.85 7.82
N ARG A 51 8.77 11.64 7.71
CA ARG A 51 9.56 11.81 6.49
C ARG A 51 11.00 11.39 6.73
N ILE A 52 11.47 10.37 6.01
CA ILE A 52 12.84 9.87 6.07
C ILE A 52 13.62 10.43 4.87
N VAL A 53 14.75 11.06 5.18
CA VAL A 53 15.66 11.67 4.22
C VAL A 53 17.05 11.04 4.39
N GLU A 54 17.68 10.66 3.27
CA GLU A 54 19.06 10.13 3.28
C GLU A 54 20.06 11.26 3.51
N GLY A 55 20.98 11.09 4.44
CA GLY A 55 22.11 11.96 4.74
C GLY A 55 23.46 11.25 4.50
N ALA A 56 24.51 12.04 4.43
CA ALA A 56 25.88 11.54 4.19
C ALA A 56 26.63 11.19 5.49
N ASP A 57 26.21 11.77 6.62
CA ASP A 57 26.93 11.69 7.89
C ASP A 57 26.58 10.43 8.69
N ARG A 58 27.49 10.03 9.59
CA ARG A 58 27.23 8.99 10.61
C ARG A 58 26.42 9.56 11.78
N LYS A 59 25.29 10.19 11.44
CA LYS A 59 24.37 10.80 12.40
C LYS A 59 22.95 10.50 12.02
N ILE A 60 22.10 10.35 13.02
CA ILE A 60 20.64 10.41 12.85
C ILE A 60 20.19 11.73 13.43
N THR A 61 19.68 12.62 12.58
CA THR A 61 19.13 13.93 12.99
C THR A 61 17.62 13.85 12.96
N VAL A 62 16.99 13.95 14.13
CA VAL A 62 15.55 13.95 14.29
C VAL A 62 15.07 15.38 14.49
N ARG A 63 14.29 15.90 13.55
CA ARG A 63 13.58 17.16 13.66
C ARG A 63 12.10 16.87 13.79
N VAL A 64 11.47 17.40 14.84
CA VAL A 64 10.04 17.23 15.08
C VAL A 64 9.41 18.61 15.17
N GLU A 65 8.41 18.87 14.35
CA GLU A 65 7.54 20.02 14.48
C GLU A 65 6.27 19.60 15.23
N LEU A 66 6.07 20.14 16.42
CA LEU A 66 4.86 19.98 17.21
C LEU A 66 3.87 21.08 16.85
N ARG A 67 2.66 20.72 16.48
CA ARG A 67 1.62 21.66 16.07
C ARG A 67 0.40 21.54 16.96
N GLY A 68 -0.11 22.68 17.41
CA GLY A 68 -1.40 22.81 18.06
C GLY A 68 -2.31 23.77 17.32
N GLU A 69 -3.58 23.45 17.20
CA GLU A 69 -4.60 24.27 16.55
C GLU A 69 -5.76 24.52 17.52
N GLY A 70 -6.06 25.79 17.80
CA GLY A 70 -7.10 26.21 18.74
C GLY A 70 -7.87 27.42 18.24
N LYS A 71 -8.86 27.86 18.99
CA LYS A 71 -9.62 29.08 18.70
C LYS A 71 -8.81 30.34 19.05
N THR A 72 -7.98 30.25 20.08
CA THR A 72 -7.07 31.30 20.53
C THR A 72 -5.61 30.84 20.41
N GLU A 73 -4.68 31.77 20.45
CA GLU A 73 -3.24 31.47 20.43
C GLU A 73 -2.81 30.68 21.68
N GLU A 74 -3.39 31.01 22.83
CA GLU A 74 -3.15 30.31 24.10
C GLU A 74 -3.64 28.87 24.06
N GLU A 75 -4.83 28.62 23.49
CA GLU A 75 -5.32 27.25 23.26
C GLU A 75 -4.40 26.48 22.31
N ALA A 76 -4.01 27.08 21.18
CA ALA A 76 -3.13 26.46 20.20
C ALA A 76 -1.78 26.08 20.84
N ARG A 77 -1.21 26.97 21.66
CA ARG A 77 0.01 26.72 22.42
C ARG A 77 -0.17 25.56 23.40
N ARG A 78 -1.20 25.58 24.23
CA ARG A 78 -1.51 24.51 25.19
C ARG A 78 -1.67 23.16 24.51
N TYR A 79 -2.27 23.11 23.30
CA TYR A 79 -2.44 21.88 22.54
C TYR A 79 -1.11 21.35 21.96
N ALA A 80 -0.22 22.23 21.50
CA ALA A 80 1.11 21.83 21.08
C ALA A 80 1.99 21.34 22.27
N GLU A 81 1.88 22.00 23.43
CA GLU A 81 2.61 21.63 24.65
C GLU A 81 2.13 20.30 25.26
N ALA A 82 0.91 19.87 24.95
CA ALA A 82 0.36 18.58 25.34
C ALA A 82 0.82 17.40 24.49
N VAL A 83 1.69 17.63 23.49
CA VAL A 83 2.34 16.61 22.70
C VAL A 83 3.74 16.40 23.25
N ASN A 84 4.03 15.20 23.76
CA ASN A 84 5.36 14.81 24.21
C ASN A 84 6.04 13.94 23.18
N VAL A 85 7.35 14.14 23.01
CA VAL A 85 8.20 13.33 22.14
C VAL A 85 9.40 12.85 22.95
N ASP A 86 9.49 11.55 23.15
CA ASP A 86 10.62 10.91 23.79
C ASP A 86 11.58 10.43 22.69
N LEU A 87 12.84 10.89 22.78
CA LEU A 87 13.92 10.52 21.87
C LEU A 87 15.11 10.04 22.68
N SER A 88 15.55 8.81 22.40
CA SER A 88 16.65 8.17 23.11
C SER A 88 17.59 7.42 22.15
N LEU A 89 18.83 7.26 22.58
CA LEU A 89 19.82 6.42 21.93
C LEU A 89 20.23 5.31 22.92
N SER A 90 20.09 4.07 22.52
CA SER A 90 20.55 2.89 23.26
C SER A 90 21.47 2.07 22.37
N GLY A 91 22.75 2.06 22.68
CA GLY A 91 23.76 1.48 21.82
C GLY A 91 23.80 2.16 20.46
N ASN A 92 23.42 1.45 19.39
CA ASN A 92 23.35 1.96 18.01
C ASN A 92 21.91 2.13 17.50
N ARG A 93 20.93 2.11 18.41
CA ARG A 93 19.49 2.21 18.11
C ARG A 93 18.92 3.52 18.66
N VAL A 94 18.42 4.35 17.76
CA VAL A 94 17.63 5.54 18.08
C VAL A 94 16.17 5.18 18.14
N GLU A 95 15.52 5.52 19.24
CA GLU A 95 14.09 5.34 19.42
C GLU A 95 13.39 6.68 19.58
N GLY A 96 12.24 6.81 18.93
CA GLY A 96 11.37 7.97 19.04
C GLY A 96 9.93 7.57 19.24
N ARG A 97 9.27 8.18 20.20
CA ARG A 97 7.86 7.93 20.48
C ARG A 97 7.11 9.22 20.79
N THR A 98 5.94 9.37 20.18
CA THR A 98 5.02 10.46 20.48
C THR A 98 3.94 9.99 21.44
N THR A 99 3.66 10.80 22.45
CA THR A 99 2.56 10.61 23.39
C THR A 99 1.73 11.87 23.50
N PHE A 100 0.41 11.72 23.65
CA PHE A 100 -0.54 12.82 23.71
C PHE A 100 -1.22 12.84 25.08
N GLN A 101 -1.05 13.93 25.81
CA GLN A 101 -1.76 14.12 27.08
C GLN A 101 -3.28 14.22 26.82
N LYS A 102 -4.06 13.68 27.73
CA LYS A 102 -5.52 13.75 27.68
C LYS A 102 -5.95 15.20 27.94
N ILE A 103 -6.53 15.85 26.95
CA ILE A 103 -7.08 17.21 27.07
C ILE A 103 -8.54 17.15 26.64
N ILE A 104 -9.39 17.78 27.42
CA ILE A 104 -10.77 18.02 27.02
C ILE A 104 -10.77 19.19 26.05
N CYS A 105 -11.09 18.94 24.80
CA CYS A 105 -11.17 19.96 23.78
C CYS A 105 -12.27 19.65 22.76
N ASN A 106 -12.95 20.68 22.31
CA ASN A 106 -13.88 20.61 21.20
C ASN A 106 -13.15 21.14 19.95
N ASN A 107 -12.89 20.24 18.97
CA ASN A 107 -12.31 20.59 17.68
C ASN A 107 -10.85 21.14 17.75
N CYS A 108 -9.99 20.55 18.59
CA CYS A 108 -8.56 20.84 18.63
C CYS A 108 -7.79 19.98 17.62
N GLY A 109 -6.78 20.56 16.96
CA GLY A 109 -5.81 19.83 16.18
C GLY A 109 -4.49 19.71 16.95
N ARG A 110 -3.87 18.52 16.92
CA ARG A 110 -2.52 18.27 17.46
C ARG A 110 -1.76 17.34 16.53
N ALA A 111 -0.53 17.66 16.26
CA ALA A 111 0.32 16.81 15.40
C ALA A 111 1.78 16.88 15.82
N ALA A 112 2.51 15.83 15.49
CA ALA A 112 3.97 15.77 15.55
C ALA A 112 4.49 15.31 14.18
N ASP A 113 5.09 16.22 13.45
CA ASP A 113 5.62 15.98 12.12
C ASP A 113 7.14 15.73 12.22
N PHE A 114 7.55 14.51 11.88
CA PHE A 114 8.95 14.07 11.93
C PHE A 114 9.60 14.23 10.56
N THR A 115 10.75 14.92 10.53
CA THR A 115 11.69 14.87 9.42
C THR A 115 13.01 14.31 9.98
N VAL A 116 13.40 13.13 9.50
CA VAL A 116 14.56 12.43 10.04
C VAL A 116 15.58 12.20 8.94
N THR A 117 16.76 12.77 9.12
CA THR A 117 17.92 12.52 8.26
C THR A 117 18.70 11.34 8.81
N VAL A 118 18.95 10.33 7.96
CA VAL A 118 19.54 9.04 8.36
C VAL A 118 20.70 8.65 7.45
N PRO A 119 21.69 7.90 7.96
CA PRO A 119 22.69 7.25 7.12
C PRO A 119 22.06 6.26 6.14
N ARG A 120 22.72 6.01 5.00
CA ARG A 120 22.25 5.09 3.97
C ARG A 120 22.05 3.65 4.46
N ASP A 121 22.89 3.20 5.41
CA ASP A 121 22.90 1.83 5.95
C ASP A 121 22.01 1.64 7.20
N VAL A 122 21.03 2.53 7.43
CA VAL A 122 20.10 2.45 8.55
C VAL A 122 19.06 1.36 8.36
N VAL A 123 18.77 0.60 9.42
CA VAL A 123 17.61 -0.29 9.52
C VAL A 123 16.43 0.53 10.05
N LEU A 124 15.30 0.49 9.37
CA LEU A 124 14.13 1.32 9.69
C LEU A 124 12.96 0.50 10.24
N SER A 125 12.40 0.94 11.37
CA SER A 125 11.14 0.44 11.93
C SER A 125 10.22 1.62 12.22
N LEU A 126 9.21 1.82 11.38
CA LEU A 126 8.36 3.01 11.41
C LEU A 126 6.90 2.61 11.62
N ALA A 127 6.27 3.22 12.62
CA ALA A 127 4.83 3.08 12.86
C ALA A 127 4.18 4.46 12.91
N ASN A 128 3.12 4.66 12.12
CA ASN A 128 2.35 5.89 12.16
C ASN A 128 0.85 5.60 12.16
N GLN A 129 0.13 6.35 12.99
CA GLN A 129 -1.31 6.32 13.03
C GLN A 129 -1.86 7.74 12.79
N PHE A 130 -2.86 7.87 11.92
CA PHE A 130 -3.46 9.16 11.52
C PHE A 130 -2.45 10.13 10.92
N GLY A 131 -1.70 9.64 9.92
CA GLY A 131 -0.76 10.45 9.15
C GLY A 131 0.11 9.60 8.22
N ASN A 132 0.84 10.26 7.35
CA ASN A 132 1.54 9.62 6.26
C ASN A 132 3.00 9.28 6.61
N ILE A 133 3.57 8.33 5.88
CA ILE A 133 5.01 8.02 5.92
C ILE A 133 5.59 8.20 4.51
N TYR A 134 6.68 8.94 4.43
CA TYR A 134 7.42 9.21 3.18
C TYR A 134 8.85 8.70 3.30
N ILE A 135 9.25 7.81 2.39
CA ILE A 135 10.59 7.20 2.35
C ILE A 135 11.10 7.24 0.92
N ASN A 136 12.24 7.89 0.68
CA ASN A 136 12.84 7.89 -0.64
C ASN A 136 13.56 6.59 -0.93
N ARG A 137 14.42 6.14 -0.01
CA ARG A 137 15.21 4.91 -0.18
C ARG A 137 15.46 4.19 1.14
N ALA A 138 15.42 2.84 1.09
CA ALA A 138 15.83 1.97 2.19
C ALA A 138 16.69 0.83 1.62
N THR A 139 18.00 0.88 1.88
CA THR A 139 18.96 -0.15 1.42
C THR A 139 19.06 -1.34 2.38
N GLN A 140 18.71 -1.12 3.64
CA GLN A 140 18.62 -2.13 4.70
C GLN A 140 17.17 -2.52 4.95
N PRO A 141 16.90 -3.56 5.75
CA PRO A 141 15.54 -3.97 6.08
C PRO A 141 14.68 -2.82 6.58
N LEU A 142 13.48 -2.73 6.02
CA LEU A 142 12.48 -1.74 6.35
C LEU A 142 11.23 -2.42 6.89
N THR A 143 10.78 -2.01 8.09
CA THR A 143 9.46 -2.39 8.61
C THR A 143 8.60 -1.14 8.72
N VAL A 144 7.41 -1.17 8.13
CA VAL A 144 6.45 -0.05 8.17
C VAL A 144 5.08 -0.56 8.60
N THR A 145 4.47 0.17 9.54
CA THR A 145 3.07 -0.01 9.89
C THR A 145 2.35 1.34 9.79
N VAL A 146 1.35 1.43 8.92
CA VAL A 146 0.51 2.62 8.75
C VAL A 146 -0.94 2.28 9.00
N LYS A 147 -1.59 3.10 9.83
CA LYS A 147 -3.04 3.02 10.06
C LYS A 147 -3.67 4.40 9.88
N TYR A 148 -4.77 4.47 9.12
CA TYR A 148 -5.46 5.74 8.83
C TYR A 148 -4.54 6.81 8.24
N GLY A 149 -3.72 6.41 7.25
CA GLY A 149 -2.77 7.25 6.56
C GLY A 149 -2.12 6.52 5.41
N ASP A 150 -1.28 7.20 4.65
CA ASP A 150 -0.70 6.70 3.42
C ASP A 150 0.80 6.44 3.56
N LEU A 151 1.30 5.41 2.87
CA LEU A 151 2.72 5.12 2.69
C LEU A 151 3.15 5.51 1.27
N TYR A 152 4.21 6.29 1.18
CA TYR A 152 4.92 6.61 -0.06
C TYR A 152 6.37 6.13 0.04
N LEU A 153 6.70 5.06 -0.66
CA LEU A 153 8.03 4.45 -0.68
C LEU A 153 8.54 4.39 -2.13
N LYS A 154 9.62 5.11 -2.43
CA LYS A 154 10.17 5.07 -3.78
C LYS A 154 11.00 3.81 -4.03
N GLU A 155 11.92 3.47 -3.12
CA GLU A 155 12.80 2.34 -3.34
C GLU A 155 13.16 1.61 -2.04
N ALA A 156 13.08 0.28 -2.04
CA ALA A 156 13.58 -0.55 -0.96
C ALA A 156 14.20 -1.86 -1.47
N SER A 157 15.22 -2.35 -0.74
CA SER A 157 15.76 -3.69 -0.99
C SER A 157 14.84 -4.76 -0.41
N THR A 158 14.50 -4.64 0.88
CA THR A 158 13.59 -5.56 1.57
C THR A 158 12.65 -4.76 2.46
N ALA A 159 11.35 -4.99 2.32
CA ALA A 159 10.34 -4.30 3.11
C ALA A 159 9.27 -5.25 3.65
N LEU A 160 8.92 -5.09 4.93
CA LEU A 160 7.71 -5.60 5.56
C LEU A 160 6.76 -4.43 5.79
N VAL A 161 5.62 -4.45 5.12
CA VAL A 161 4.67 -3.34 5.12
C VAL A 161 3.31 -3.83 5.60
N ASN A 162 2.76 -3.16 6.60
CA ASN A 162 1.41 -3.36 7.07
C ASN A 162 0.62 -2.05 6.90
N VAL A 163 -0.44 -2.07 6.10
CA VAL A 163 -1.29 -0.90 5.84
C VAL A 163 -2.74 -1.22 6.14
N SER A 164 -3.40 -0.35 6.89
CA SER A 164 -4.83 -0.47 7.19
C SER A 164 -5.51 0.89 7.09
N PHE A 165 -6.64 0.94 6.39
CA PHE A 165 -7.46 2.15 6.22
C PHE A 165 -6.68 3.32 5.60
N GLY A 166 -5.96 3.06 4.50
CA GLY A 166 -5.15 4.06 3.81
C GLY A 166 -4.69 3.60 2.44
N LYS A 167 -3.55 4.12 1.98
CA LYS A 167 -2.95 3.73 0.71
C LYS A 167 -1.48 3.37 0.89
N ALA A 168 -0.98 2.46 0.04
CA ALA A 168 0.45 2.24 -0.12
C ALA A 168 0.84 2.42 -1.59
N SER A 169 1.75 3.32 -1.84
CA SER A 169 2.40 3.53 -3.14
C SER A 169 3.86 3.17 -3.00
N ILE A 170 4.30 2.12 -3.69
CA ILE A 170 5.68 1.61 -3.65
C ILE A 170 6.18 1.51 -5.09
N ASP A 171 7.17 2.34 -5.44
CA ASP A 171 7.64 2.38 -6.83
C ASP A 171 8.52 1.18 -7.16
N ARG A 172 9.52 0.86 -6.31
CA ARG A 172 10.42 -0.28 -6.52
C ARG A 172 10.75 -0.99 -5.21
N CYS A 173 10.66 -2.33 -5.22
CA CYS A 173 11.09 -3.15 -4.10
C CYS A 173 11.61 -4.50 -4.58
N ALA A 174 12.80 -4.92 -4.14
CA ALA A 174 13.31 -6.23 -4.55
C ALA A 174 12.55 -7.37 -3.84
N MET A 175 12.35 -7.28 -2.52
CA MET A 175 11.58 -8.25 -1.73
C MET A 175 10.56 -7.53 -0.86
N LEU A 176 9.28 -7.71 -1.15
CA LEU A 176 8.17 -7.07 -0.44
C LEU A 176 7.28 -8.11 0.23
N ASN A 177 7.10 -7.98 1.55
CA ASN A 177 6.03 -8.63 2.28
C ASN A 177 4.99 -7.56 2.63
N LEU A 178 3.79 -7.65 2.03
CA LEU A 178 2.76 -6.63 2.17
C LEU A 178 1.47 -7.23 2.71
N ASN A 179 1.06 -6.78 3.88
CA ASN A 179 -0.24 -7.08 4.45
C ASN A 179 -1.10 -5.82 4.40
N SER A 180 -2.28 -5.92 3.80
CA SER A 180 -3.18 -4.78 3.62
C SER A 180 -4.62 -5.13 3.97
N GLN A 181 -5.32 -4.14 4.50
CA GLN A 181 -6.73 -4.26 4.85
C GLN A 181 -7.44 -2.91 4.69
N TYR A 182 -8.60 -2.91 4.01
CA TYR A 182 -9.40 -1.69 3.72
C TYR A 182 -8.56 -0.58 3.11
N SER A 183 -7.69 -0.91 2.17
CA SER A 183 -6.65 -0.02 1.65
C SER A 183 -6.64 0.03 0.13
N GLY A 184 -5.92 1.00 -0.42
CA GLY A 184 -5.58 1.06 -1.83
C GLY A 184 -4.09 0.76 -2.02
N ILE A 185 -3.76 -0.21 -2.86
CA ILE A 185 -2.38 -0.64 -3.09
C ILE A 185 -1.97 -0.36 -4.54
N THR A 186 -0.86 0.34 -4.71
CA THR A 186 -0.24 0.58 -6.01
C THR A 186 1.24 0.25 -5.92
N LEU A 187 1.66 -0.75 -6.68
CA LEU A 187 3.04 -1.21 -6.76
C LEU A 187 3.56 -1.01 -8.18
N GLY A 188 4.72 -0.41 -8.33
CA GLY A 188 5.45 -0.35 -9.58
C GLY A 188 6.17 -1.68 -9.86
N THR A 189 7.50 -1.72 -9.73
CA THR A 189 8.28 -2.93 -9.99
C THR A 189 8.66 -3.64 -8.70
N VAL A 190 8.25 -4.90 -8.56
CA VAL A 190 8.56 -5.75 -7.40
C VAL A 190 9.24 -7.05 -7.87
N GLY A 191 10.40 -7.35 -7.34
CA GLY A 191 11.10 -8.62 -7.66
C GLY A 191 10.34 -9.82 -7.09
N GLN A 192 10.10 -9.81 -5.79
CA GLN A 192 9.34 -10.85 -5.10
C GLN A 192 8.30 -10.22 -4.18
N LEU A 193 7.03 -10.57 -4.39
CA LEU A 193 5.91 -10.14 -3.56
C LEU A 193 5.33 -11.33 -2.79
N THR A 194 5.22 -11.17 -1.47
CA THR A 194 4.46 -12.09 -0.62
C THR A 194 3.47 -11.26 0.19
N GLY A 195 2.23 -11.72 0.36
CA GLY A 195 1.31 -10.92 1.16
C GLY A 195 -0.09 -11.46 1.31
N LYS A 196 -0.83 -10.73 2.13
CA LYS A 196 -2.25 -10.95 2.39
C LYS A 196 -3.00 -9.66 2.19
N THR A 197 -4.10 -9.72 1.44
CA THR A 197 -4.95 -8.56 1.17
C THR A 197 -6.41 -8.89 1.52
N LYS A 198 -7.10 -7.96 2.15
CA LYS A 198 -8.50 -8.17 2.54
C LYS A 198 -9.29 -6.87 2.51
N PHE A 199 -10.43 -6.90 1.79
CA PHE A 199 -11.30 -5.73 1.64
C PHE A 199 -10.59 -4.51 1.04
N ASP A 200 -9.60 -4.72 0.17
CA ASP A 200 -8.88 -3.65 -0.48
C ASP A 200 -9.62 -3.22 -1.76
N GLY A 201 -9.78 -1.90 -1.93
CA GLY A 201 -10.52 -1.36 -3.07
C GLY A 201 -9.76 -1.53 -4.38
N THR A 202 -8.48 -1.16 -4.40
CA THR A 202 -7.59 -1.30 -5.57
C THR A 202 -6.32 -2.02 -5.14
N TYR A 203 -5.93 -3.06 -5.90
CA TYR A 203 -4.66 -3.74 -5.71
C TYR A 203 -3.98 -3.89 -7.07
N ARG A 204 -3.20 -2.89 -7.45
CA ARG A 204 -2.54 -2.80 -8.76
C ARG A 204 -1.05 -3.00 -8.65
N ILE A 205 -0.50 -3.83 -9.52
CA ILE A 205 0.92 -4.12 -9.66
C ILE A 205 1.30 -3.91 -11.13
N GLU A 206 2.24 -3.01 -11.40
CA GLU A 206 2.73 -2.77 -12.75
C GLU A 206 3.58 -3.95 -13.25
N SER A 207 4.56 -4.37 -12.46
CA SER A 207 5.44 -5.51 -12.82
C SER A 207 5.86 -6.28 -11.58
N VAL A 208 5.78 -7.61 -11.67
CA VAL A 208 6.27 -8.50 -10.60
C VAL A 208 7.00 -9.71 -11.15
N GLY A 209 8.10 -10.06 -10.50
CA GLY A 209 8.83 -11.31 -10.80
C GLY A 209 8.09 -12.51 -10.24
N ARG A 210 8.13 -12.70 -8.94
CA ARG A 210 7.46 -13.77 -8.20
C ARG A 210 6.40 -13.20 -7.28
N CYS A 211 5.21 -13.78 -7.30
CA CYS A 211 4.07 -13.33 -6.53
C CYS A 211 3.45 -14.48 -5.74
N THR A 212 3.31 -14.34 -4.42
CA THR A 212 2.58 -15.28 -3.56
C THR A 212 1.58 -14.50 -2.71
N LEU A 213 0.28 -14.68 -2.97
CA LEU A 213 -0.77 -13.90 -2.35
C LEU A 213 -1.89 -14.77 -1.76
N THR A 214 -2.53 -14.22 -0.75
CA THR A 214 -3.84 -14.63 -0.26
C THR A 214 -4.77 -13.42 -0.32
N ALA A 215 -5.93 -13.54 -0.96
CA ALA A 215 -6.84 -12.43 -1.17
C ALA A 215 -8.28 -12.74 -0.81
N GLY A 216 -8.94 -11.78 -0.18
CA GLY A 216 -10.37 -11.81 0.09
C GLY A 216 -11.01 -10.46 -0.14
N TYR A 217 -12.10 -10.43 -0.92
CA TYR A 217 -12.85 -9.20 -1.24
C TYR A 217 -11.97 -8.12 -1.85
N THR A 218 -11.04 -8.50 -2.76
CA THR A 218 -10.05 -7.62 -3.36
C THR A 218 -9.91 -7.91 -4.86
N GLN A 219 -9.89 -6.86 -5.68
CA GLN A 219 -9.62 -6.98 -7.12
C GLN A 219 -8.13 -6.76 -7.37
N ILE A 220 -7.41 -7.84 -7.76
CA ILE A 220 -5.98 -7.81 -8.03
C ILE A 220 -5.74 -7.68 -9.52
N ARG A 221 -4.95 -6.68 -9.90
CA ARG A 221 -4.48 -6.48 -11.25
C ARG A 221 -2.97 -6.45 -11.29
N ILE A 222 -2.38 -7.34 -12.07
CA ILE A 222 -0.96 -7.41 -12.39
C ILE A 222 -0.84 -7.07 -13.88
N ASP A 223 -0.16 -5.99 -14.22
CA ASP A 223 -0.02 -5.62 -15.62
C ASP A 223 1.01 -6.56 -16.31
N ARG A 224 2.15 -6.89 -15.64
CA ARG A 224 3.15 -7.86 -16.14
C ARG A 224 3.64 -8.82 -15.06
N LEU A 225 3.64 -10.12 -15.37
CA LEU A 225 4.21 -11.20 -14.57
C LEU A 225 5.43 -11.80 -15.28
N SER A 226 6.59 -11.89 -14.60
CA SER A 226 7.82 -12.37 -15.23
C SER A 226 8.17 -13.82 -14.92
N GLU A 227 7.96 -14.31 -13.68
CA GLU A 227 8.44 -15.63 -13.28
C GLU A 227 7.31 -16.54 -12.77
N SER A 228 6.64 -16.20 -11.68
CA SER A 228 5.61 -17.06 -11.10
C SER A 228 4.55 -16.31 -10.31
N CYS A 229 3.34 -16.86 -10.26
CA CYS A 229 2.24 -16.36 -9.46
C CYS A 229 1.51 -17.49 -8.76
N VAL A 230 1.52 -17.48 -7.42
CA VAL A 230 0.80 -18.44 -6.58
C VAL A 230 -0.23 -17.69 -5.74
N VAL A 231 -1.51 -18.03 -5.90
CA VAL A 231 -2.61 -17.48 -5.11
C VAL A 231 -3.34 -18.63 -4.43
N ASP A 232 -2.97 -18.93 -3.19
CA ASP A 232 -3.51 -20.08 -2.45
C ASP A 232 -4.98 -19.95 -2.08
N LYS A 233 -5.46 -18.72 -1.89
CA LYS A 233 -6.86 -18.41 -1.58
C LYS A 233 -7.24 -17.10 -2.25
N LEU A 234 -8.11 -17.18 -3.25
CA LEU A 234 -8.76 -16.04 -3.88
C LEU A 234 -10.26 -16.17 -3.62
N ARG A 235 -10.82 -15.34 -2.73
CA ARG A 235 -12.23 -15.45 -2.33
C ARG A 235 -12.97 -14.14 -2.51
N PHE A 236 -14.15 -14.20 -3.18
CA PHE A 236 -14.98 -13.03 -3.48
C PHE A 236 -14.16 -11.90 -4.09
N SER A 237 -13.26 -12.25 -5.00
CA SER A 237 -12.18 -11.40 -5.51
C SER A 237 -12.05 -11.57 -7.02
N GLY A 238 -11.12 -10.87 -7.64
CA GLY A 238 -10.73 -11.12 -9.03
C GLY A 238 -9.21 -11.09 -9.16
N LEU A 239 -8.68 -11.90 -10.05
CA LEU A 239 -7.29 -11.85 -10.45
C LEU A 239 -7.21 -11.60 -11.96
N ARG A 240 -6.53 -10.53 -12.35
CA ARG A 240 -6.21 -10.27 -13.75
C ARG A 240 -4.72 -10.07 -13.92
N ILE A 241 -4.07 -10.92 -14.72
CA ILE A 241 -2.69 -10.78 -15.18
C ILE A 241 -2.77 -10.37 -16.65
N GLY A 242 -2.29 -9.15 -16.97
CA GLY A 242 -2.38 -8.58 -18.33
C GLY A 242 -1.42 -9.23 -19.30
N GLU A 243 -0.17 -9.41 -18.91
CA GLU A 243 0.88 -10.03 -19.70
C GLU A 243 1.66 -11.03 -18.84
N VAL A 244 1.83 -12.23 -19.33
CA VAL A 244 2.73 -13.25 -18.76
C VAL A 244 3.97 -13.33 -19.64
N ALA A 245 5.17 -13.26 -19.05
CA ALA A 245 6.41 -13.41 -19.81
C ALA A 245 6.59 -14.84 -20.33
N ARG A 246 7.20 -15.00 -21.50
CA ARG A 246 7.40 -16.33 -22.11
C ARG A 246 8.21 -17.30 -21.26
N GLY A 247 9.09 -16.80 -20.42
CA GLY A 247 9.94 -17.59 -19.53
C GLY A 247 9.35 -17.88 -18.16
N PHE A 248 8.07 -17.67 -17.96
CA PHE A 248 7.42 -17.96 -16.69
C PHE A 248 7.53 -19.46 -16.32
N SER A 249 7.51 -19.76 -15.03
CA SER A 249 7.64 -21.13 -14.53
C SER A 249 6.31 -21.69 -14.04
N GLU A 250 5.53 -20.90 -13.30
CA GLU A 250 4.31 -21.37 -12.64
C GLU A 250 3.28 -20.28 -12.47
N ILE A 251 2.02 -20.64 -12.73
CA ILE A 251 0.83 -19.90 -12.27
C ILE A 251 -0.07 -20.92 -11.58
N SER A 252 -0.31 -20.72 -10.27
CA SER A 252 -1.16 -21.58 -9.45
C SER A 252 -2.20 -20.75 -8.72
N VAL A 253 -3.49 -20.98 -8.96
CA VAL A 253 -4.57 -20.20 -8.38
C VAL A 253 -5.67 -21.11 -7.85
N LYS A 254 -6.06 -20.91 -6.58
CA LYS A 254 -7.24 -21.51 -5.97
C LYS A 254 -8.28 -20.44 -5.69
N ALA A 255 -9.36 -20.43 -6.48
CA ALA A 255 -10.38 -19.41 -6.50
C ALA A 255 -11.73 -19.92 -5.98
N SER A 256 -12.47 -19.06 -5.31
CA SER A 256 -13.87 -19.29 -4.90
C SER A 256 -14.65 -18.01 -5.07
N TYR A 257 -15.79 -18.06 -5.76
CA TYR A 257 -16.60 -16.87 -6.08
C TYR A 257 -15.75 -15.76 -6.70
N SER A 258 -14.87 -16.14 -7.65
CA SER A 258 -13.82 -15.26 -8.15
C SER A 258 -13.48 -15.60 -9.59
N GLU A 259 -13.27 -14.59 -10.41
CA GLU A 259 -12.80 -14.75 -11.78
C GLU A 259 -11.28 -14.70 -11.87
N VAL A 260 -10.70 -15.47 -12.78
CA VAL A 260 -9.26 -15.52 -13.05
C VAL A 260 -9.01 -15.26 -14.53
N HIS A 261 -8.29 -14.17 -14.82
CA HIS A 261 -7.89 -13.79 -16.18
C HIS A 261 -6.36 -13.82 -16.30
N LEU A 262 -5.85 -14.63 -17.22
CA LEU A 262 -4.41 -14.81 -17.47
C LEU A 262 -4.08 -14.39 -18.89
N GLY A 263 -3.27 -13.36 -19.07
CA GLY A 263 -2.79 -12.85 -20.35
C GLY A 263 -1.72 -13.74 -20.97
N LEU A 264 -2.14 -14.90 -21.44
CA LEU A 264 -1.32 -15.88 -22.15
C LEU A 264 -1.54 -15.73 -23.65
N THR A 265 -0.48 -15.89 -24.44
CA THR A 265 -0.51 -15.74 -25.90
C THR A 265 -0.12 -17.06 -26.60
N PRO A 266 -0.46 -17.26 -27.88
CA PRO A 266 -0.17 -18.51 -28.61
C PRO A 266 1.32 -18.95 -28.65
N GLY A 267 2.25 -18.05 -28.32
CA GLY A 267 3.67 -18.38 -28.24
C GLY A 267 4.16 -19.00 -26.92
N HIS A 268 3.26 -19.13 -25.93
CA HIS A 268 3.61 -19.73 -24.63
C HIS A 268 3.53 -21.26 -24.70
N ALA A 269 4.55 -21.93 -24.13
CA ALA A 269 4.55 -23.37 -23.95
C ALA A 269 4.39 -23.72 -22.47
N PHE A 270 3.28 -24.37 -22.11
CA PHE A 270 2.99 -24.73 -20.72
C PHE A 270 2.07 -25.97 -20.63
N ARG A 271 2.10 -26.62 -19.47
CA ARG A 271 1.11 -27.63 -19.09
C ARG A 271 -0.06 -26.93 -18.42
N ALA A 272 -1.24 -27.14 -18.92
CA ALA A 272 -2.50 -26.66 -18.36
C ALA A 272 -3.14 -27.74 -17.48
N ASP A 273 -3.65 -27.33 -16.32
CA ASP A 273 -4.41 -28.16 -15.38
C ASP A 273 -5.50 -27.28 -14.75
N LEU A 274 -6.65 -27.21 -15.42
CA LEU A 274 -7.70 -26.26 -15.14
C LEU A 274 -8.96 -26.99 -14.68
N SER A 275 -9.62 -26.50 -13.64
CA SER A 275 -10.87 -27.03 -13.14
C SER A 275 -11.79 -25.90 -12.72
N ALA A 276 -13.01 -25.86 -13.29
CA ALA A 276 -14.03 -24.88 -12.96
C ALA A 276 -15.32 -25.60 -12.56
N SER A 277 -15.65 -25.55 -11.27
CA SER A 277 -16.93 -26.05 -10.75
C SER A 277 -17.93 -24.90 -10.73
N TYR A 278 -19.09 -25.08 -11.35
CA TYR A 278 -20.10 -24.03 -11.53
C TYR A 278 -19.56 -22.80 -12.26
N GLY A 279 -18.63 -22.97 -13.20
CA GLY A 279 -18.01 -21.96 -14.02
C GLY A 279 -17.55 -22.53 -15.37
N GLN A 280 -17.00 -21.67 -16.22
CA GLN A 280 -16.53 -22.01 -17.56
C GLN A 280 -15.01 -21.82 -17.66
N ILE A 281 -14.39 -22.55 -18.61
CA ILE A 281 -13.00 -22.38 -18.99
C ILE A 281 -12.96 -21.82 -20.40
N HIS A 282 -12.36 -20.64 -20.57
CA HIS A 282 -12.21 -19.96 -21.85
C HIS A 282 -10.74 -19.90 -22.25
N THR A 283 -10.36 -20.63 -23.28
CA THR A 283 -8.97 -20.73 -23.72
C THR A 283 -8.56 -19.66 -24.75
N GLY A 284 -9.53 -18.91 -25.28
CA GLY A 284 -9.27 -17.92 -26.34
C GLY A 284 -8.63 -18.55 -27.58
N ASP A 285 -7.59 -17.90 -28.09
CA ASP A 285 -6.86 -18.37 -29.28
C ASP A 285 -5.74 -19.37 -28.94
N LEU A 286 -5.65 -19.83 -27.70
CA LEU A 286 -4.63 -20.81 -27.29
C LEU A 286 -5.00 -22.20 -27.79
N ASN A 287 -4.15 -22.77 -28.64
CA ASN A 287 -4.27 -24.15 -29.06
C ASN A 287 -3.71 -25.09 -27.97
N ILE A 288 -4.60 -25.56 -27.10
CA ILE A 288 -4.25 -26.51 -26.03
C ILE A 288 -4.60 -27.91 -26.53
N ARG A 289 -3.58 -28.76 -26.69
CA ARG A 289 -3.77 -30.20 -26.95
C ARG A 289 -4.22 -30.85 -25.65
N ALA A 290 -5.52 -30.96 -25.47
CA ALA A 290 -6.11 -31.28 -24.20
C ALA A 290 -7.02 -32.51 -24.28
N ALA A 291 -7.12 -33.21 -23.14
CA ALA A 291 -8.30 -33.99 -22.81
C ALA A 291 -9.29 -33.06 -22.08
N ASP A 292 -10.43 -32.80 -22.72
CA ASP A 292 -11.52 -32.03 -22.12
C ASP A 292 -12.52 -33.03 -21.52
N THR A 293 -12.79 -32.89 -20.25
CA THR A 293 -13.70 -33.75 -19.50
C THR A 293 -14.74 -32.93 -18.79
N ARG A 294 -16.01 -33.17 -19.06
CA ARG A 294 -17.10 -32.57 -18.32
C ARG A 294 -17.78 -33.62 -17.45
N SER A 295 -17.76 -33.40 -16.14
CA SER A 295 -18.43 -34.27 -15.16
C SER A 295 -19.42 -33.45 -14.34
N GLY A 296 -20.72 -33.65 -14.59
CA GLY A 296 -21.78 -32.90 -13.91
C GLY A 296 -21.69 -31.40 -14.16
N ARG A 297 -21.36 -30.63 -13.09
CA ARG A 297 -21.22 -29.16 -13.10
C ARG A 297 -19.77 -28.69 -13.07
N THR A 298 -18.81 -29.60 -13.30
CA THR A 298 -17.38 -29.31 -13.32
C THR A 298 -16.83 -29.47 -14.71
N ASN A 299 -16.19 -28.44 -15.22
CA ASN A 299 -15.41 -28.42 -16.44
C ASN A 299 -13.96 -28.63 -16.08
N GLN A 300 -13.27 -29.59 -16.69
CA GLN A 300 -11.83 -29.86 -16.49
C GLN A 300 -11.14 -29.86 -17.82
N LEU A 301 -9.97 -29.24 -17.86
CA LEU A 301 -9.11 -29.22 -19.04
C LEU A 301 -7.67 -29.51 -18.60
N SER A 302 -7.13 -30.64 -19.05
CA SER A 302 -5.73 -31.00 -18.82
C SER A 302 -5.04 -31.23 -20.16
N GLY A 303 -3.89 -30.57 -20.37
CA GLY A 303 -3.20 -30.66 -21.65
C GLY A 303 -1.94 -29.83 -21.72
N THR A 304 -1.45 -29.64 -22.92
CA THR A 304 -0.25 -28.86 -23.22
C THR A 304 -0.52 -27.81 -24.28
N ALA A 305 -0.03 -26.59 -24.05
CA ALA A 305 -0.04 -25.48 -25.01
C ALA A 305 1.36 -25.29 -25.62
N GLY A 306 1.39 -24.73 -26.83
CA GLY A 306 2.62 -24.38 -27.52
C GLY A 306 3.27 -25.55 -28.26
N ALA A 307 4.49 -25.33 -28.81
CA ALA A 307 5.18 -26.31 -29.67
C ALA A 307 5.87 -27.43 -28.89
N SER A 308 6.16 -27.25 -27.59
CA SER A 308 6.84 -28.28 -26.79
C SER A 308 5.88 -29.39 -26.36
N GLU A 309 6.31 -30.62 -26.46
CA GLU A 309 5.57 -31.79 -25.95
C GLU A 309 5.69 -31.94 -24.43
N SER A 310 6.76 -31.42 -23.83
CA SER A 310 7.05 -31.48 -22.40
C SER A 310 7.45 -30.10 -21.86
N PRO A 311 6.54 -29.12 -21.82
CA PRO A 311 6.83 -27.79 -21.34
C PRO A 311 7.14 -27.82 -19.85
N ARG A 312 8.11 -26.99 -19.41
CA ARG A 312 8.48 -26.85 -18.00
C ARG A 312 7.49 -25.98 -17.24
N ALA A 313 6.92 -24.98 -17.90
CA ALA A 313 5.96 -24.08 -17.28
C ALA A 313 4.63 -24.77 -16.99
N ARG A 314 4.00 -24.38 -15.91
CA ARG A 314 2.71 -24.92 -15.47
C ARG A 314 1.70 -23.83 -15.18
N VAL A 315 0.46 -24.04 -15.61
CA VAL A 315 -0.71 -23.24 -15.27
C VAL A 315 -1.72 -24.16 -14.61
N SER A 316 -1.93 -24.01 -13.31
CA SER A 316 -2.89 -24.77 -12.50
C SER A 316 -3.91 -23.82 -11.90
N VAL A 317 -5.17 -23.89 -12.32
CA VAL A 317 -6.23 -23.03 -11.78
C VAL A 317 -7.42 -23.90 -11.38
N THR A 318 -7.80 -23.81 -10.12
CA THR A 318 -9.04 -24.40 -9.60
C THR A 318 -9.98 -23.29 -9.18
N SER A 319 -11.18 -23.24 -9.79
CA SER A 319 -12.20 -22.27 -9.44
C SER A 319 -13.50 -22.97 -9.03
N SER A 320 -14.16 -22.40 -8.02
CA SER A 320 -15.53 -22.74 -7.64
C SER A 320 -16.38 -21.48 -7.72
N PHE A 321 -17.46 -21.52 -8.51
CA PHE A 321 -18.35 -20.38 -8.76
C PHE A 321 -17.61 -19.16 -9.35
N GLY A 322 -16.88 -19.39 -10.45
CA GLY A 322 -16.19 -18.33 -11.19
C GLY A 322 -15.50 -18.90 -12.42
N ASP A 323 -15.36 -18.07 -13.43
CA ASP A 323 -14.81 -18.46 -14.73
C ASP A 323 -13.29 -18.30 -14.77
N ILE A 324 -12.64 -19.06 -15.66
CA ILE A 324 -11.22 -19.04 -15.94
C ILE A 324 -11.03 -18.59 -17.39
N TYR A 325 -10.29 -17.52 -17.60
CA TYR A 325 -9.98 -16.95 -18.92
C TYR A 325 -8.48 -17.02 -19.18
N LEU A 326 -8.08 -17.70 -20.24
CA LEU A 326 -6.74 -17.69 -20.80
C LEU A 326 -6.77 -16.88 -22.09
N LYS A 327 -6.22 -15.68 -22.07
CA LYS A 327 -6.27 -14.75 -23.23
C LYS A 327 -4.94 -14.13 -23.48
#